data_3d65e89700a491e62c4db1108712621d
#
_entry.id   3d65e89700a491e62c4db1108712621d
#
_cell.length_a   1.000
_cell.length_b   1.000
_cell.length_c   1.000
_cell.angle_alpha   90.00
_cell.angle_beta   90.00
_cell.angle_gamma   90.00
#
_symmetry.space_group_name_H-M   'P 1'
#
loop_
_entity.id
_entity.type
_entity.pdbx_description
1 polymer ?
#
loop_
_entity_poly.entity_id
_entity_poly.type
_entity_poly.pdbx_seq_one_letter_code
_entity_poly.pdbx_strand_id
1 'polypeptide(L)'
;IWQLMVKTADVGIRAKDTLVRKIATEQSPAAARGETAFAEGGCNGCHVVGKVSSGPDLTGVLQRHENGEDWVSRFIQHPETMYEEPYVKGMIDYFKIKMPDQDMSEKETKDIIEYLKWIDENANLF
;
A
#
# COMPACT_ATOMS: atom_id res chain seq x y z
N ILE A 1 5.42 -47.72 6.72
CA ILE A 1 6.12 -46.63 7.45
C ILE A 1 6.59 -45.58 6.47
N TRP A 2 7.26 -45.98 5.44
CA TRP A 2 7.71 -45.06 4.42
C TRP A 2 6.54 -44.31 3.75
N GLN A 3 5.49 -45.03 3.45
CA GLN A 3 4.28 -44.45 2.84
C GLN A 3 3.61 -43.43 3.75
N LEU A 4 3.58 -43.72 5.04
CA LEU A 4 3.03 -42.80 6.02
C LEU A 4 3.83 -41.50 6.10
N MET A 5 5.15 -41.64 6.06
CA MET A 5 6.02 -40.47 6.09
C MET A 5 5.83 -39.60 4.85
N VAL A 6 5.69 -40.21 3.69
CA VAL A 6 5.42 -39.47 2.45
C VAL A 6 4.09 -38.75 2.53
N LYS A 7 3.05 -39.40 3.02
CA LYS A 7 1.74 -38.77 3.19
C LYS A 7 1.79 -37.61 4.15
N THR A 8 2.52 -37.78 5.25
CA THR A 8 2.69 -36.70 6.23
C THR A 8 3.42 -35.52 5.60
N ALA A 9 4.47 -35.82 4.86
CA ALA A 9 5.22 -34.78 4.15
C ALA A 9 4.34 -34.05 3.12
N ASP A 10 3.47 -34.80 2.45
CA ASP A 10 2.56 -34.24 1.48
C ASP A 10 1.58 -33.25 2.11
N VAL A 11 1.01 -33.61 3.25
CA VAL A 11 0.13 -32.75 4.01
C VAL A 11 0.90 -31.54 4.51
N GLY A 12 2.13 -31.74 4.99
CA GLY A 12 3.00 -30.65 5.41
C GLY A 12 3.33 -29.69 4.29
N ILE A 13 3.56 -30.21 3.09
CA ILE A 13 3.82 -29.39 1.91
C ILE A 13 2.63 -28.51 1.59
N ARG A 14 1.42 -29.04 1.64
CA ARG A 14 0.22 -28.25 1.39
C ARG A 14 0.01 -27.15 2.42
N ALA A 15 0.27 -27.45 3.67
CA ALA A 15 0.20 -26.46 4.73
C ALA A 15 1.22 -25.35 4.53
N LYS A 16 2.45 -25.73 4.14
CA LYS A 16 3.50 -24.78 3.81
C LYS A 16 3.14 -23.92 2.62
N ASP A 17 2.55 -24.51 1.60
CA ASP A 17 2.13 -23.77 0.41
C ASP A 17 1.07 -22.72 0.77
N THR A 18 0.13 -23.06 1.63
CA THR A 18 -0.86 -22.12 2.10
C THR A 18 -0.23 -20.98 2.90
N LEU A 19 0.76 -21.30 3.74
CA LEU A 19 1.50 -20.29 4.51
C LEU A 19 2.33 -19.40 3.58
N VAL A 20 3.01 -20.00 2.61
CA VAL A 20 3.82 -19.23 1.64
C VAL A 20 2.96 -18.22 0.90
N ARG A 21 1.75 -18.58 0.52
CA ARG A 21 0.84 -17.64 -0.14
C ARG A 21 0.43 -16.48 0.74
N LYS A 22 0.56 -16.61 2.06
CA LYS A 22 0.25 -15.55 3.02
C LYS A 22 1.47 -14.76 3.45
N ILE A 23 2.68 -15.21 3.08
CA ILE A 23 3.91 -14.54 3.41
C ILE A 23 4.15 -13.45 2.38
N ALA A 24 4.40 -12.24 2.85
CA ALA A 24 4.73 -11.13 1.99
C ALA A 24 6.05 -11.40 1.24
N THR A 25 6.14 -10.93 0.02
CA THR A 25 7.42 -10.89 -0.69
C THR A 25 8.38 -9.96 0.04
N GLU A 26 9.66 -10.19 -0.11
CA GLU A 26 10.66 -9.35 0.49
C GLU A 26 10.55 -7.92 -0.06
N GLN A 27 10.63 -6.95 0.83
CA GLN A 27 10.65 -5.55 0.43
C GLN A 27 12.00 -5.17 -0.16
N SER A 28 11.98 -4.40 -1.25
CA SER A 28 13.20 -3.74 -1.71
C SER A 28 13.65 -2.72 -0.67
N PRO A 29 14.92 -2.29 -0.67
CA PRO A 29 15.36 -1.22 0.23
C PRO A 29 14.50 0.05 0.10
N ALA A 30 14.10 0.40 -1.12
CA ALA A 30 13.25 1.56 -1.36
C ALA A 30 11.86 1.37 -0.73
N ALA A 31 11.24 0.19 -0.89
CA ALA A 31 9.95 -0.09 -0.29
C ALA A 31 10.02 -0.06 1.23
N ALA A 32 11.09 -0.58 1.82
CA ALA A 32 11.29 -0.53 3.27
C ALA A 32 11.43 0.91 3.77
N ARG A 33 12.17 1.74 3.05
CA ARG A 33 12.24 3.17 3.38
C ARG A 33 10.90 3.85 3.22
N GLY A 34 10.15 3.47 2.19
CA GLY A 34 8.81 3.99 1.94
C GLY A 34 7.84 3.67 3.06
N GLU A 35 7.90 2.47 3.60
CA GLU A 35 7.09 2.09 4.76
C GLU A 35 7.42 2.95 5.96
N THR A 36 8.71 3.19 6.21
CA THR A 36 9.15 4.05 7.30
C THR A 36 8.68 5.49 7.08
N ALA A 37 8.85 6.02 5.86
CA ALA A 37 8.39 7.37 5.53
C ALA A 37 6.88 7.52 5.66
N PHE A 38 6.13 6.48 5.29
CA PHE A 38 4.69 6.43 5.43
C PHE A 38 4.27 6.55 6.91
N ALA A 39 4.93 5.79 7.77
CA ALA A 39 4.66 5.82 9.21
C ALA A 39 5.07 7.16 9.83
N GLU A 40 6.29 7.61 9.55
CA GLU A 40 6.83 8.85 10.13
C GLU A 40 6.12 10.09 9.61
N GLY A 41 5.64 10.06 8.38
CA GLY A 41 4.90 11.16 7.77
C GLY A 41 3.46 11.27 8.25
N GLY A 42 3.01 10.38 9.10
CA GLY A 42 1.65 10.44 9.65
C GLY A 42 0.57 9.87 8.75
N CYS A 43 0.94 9.22 7.65
CA CYS A 43 -0.04 8.63 6.72
C CYS A 43 -0.92 7.59 7.41
N ASN A 44 -0.35 6.85 8.36
CA ASN A 44 -1.06 5.85 9.16
C ASN A 44 -2.19 6.45 10.01
N GLY A 45 -2.20 7.77 10.20
CA GLY A 45 -3.26 8.42 10.98
C GLY A 45 -4.61 8.37 10.30
N CYS A 46 -4.63 8.31 8.97
CA CYS A 46 -5.85 8.28 8.18
C CYS A 46 -5.97 7.06 7.27
N HIS A 47 -4.85 6.46 6.90
CA HIS A 47 -4.84 5.31 5.99
C HIS A 47 -4.46 4.03 6.71
N VAL A 48 -5.32 3.04 6.59
CA VAL A 48 -5.04 1.67 7.03
C VAL A 48 -4.97 0.82 5.77
N VAL A 49 -3.81 0.21 5.52
CA VAL A 49 -3.64 -0.61 4.32
C VAL A 49 -4.65 -1.75 4.30
N GLY A 50 -5.33 -1.90 3.18
CA GLY A 50 -6.34 -2.94 3.01
C GLY A 50 -7.72 -2.58 3.54
N LYS A 51 -7.90 -1.38 4.08
CA LYS A 51 -9.17 -0.96 4.66
C LYS A 51 -9.48 0.50 4.36
N VAL A 52 -10.76 0.80 4.22
CA VAL A 52 -11.26 2.17 4.26
C VAL A 52 -11.29 2.58 5.73
N SER A 53 -10.71 3.72 6.03
CA SER A 53 -10.67 4.30 7.38
C SER A 53 -11.06 5.78 7.29
N SER A 54 -10.31 6.67 7.93
CA SER A 54 -10.52 8.12 7.77
C SER A 54 -10.19 8.56 6.34
N GLY A 55 -9.31 7.83 5.68
CA GLY A 55 -9.03 7.98 4.26
C GLY A 55 -9.35 6.71 3.49
N PRO A 56 -9.24 6.74 2.16
CA PRO A 56 -9.51 5.57 1.33
C PRO A 56 -8.45 4.48 1.51
N ASP A 57 -8.84 3.25 1.19
CA ASP A 57 -7.91 2.14 1.09
C ASP A 57 -6.92 2.43 -0.04
N LEU A 58 -5.64 2.27 0.25
CA LEU A 58 -4.58 2.55 -0.71
C LEU A 58 -4.20 1.36 -1.58
N THR A 59 -4.76 0.17 -1.30
CA THR A 59 -4.55 -0.98 -2.17
C THR A 59 -5.07 -0.67 -3.57
N GLY A 60 -4.22 -0.80 -4.58
CA GLY A 60 -4.58 -0.51 -5.96
C GLY A 60 -4.61 0.97 -6.33
N VAL A 61 -4.16 1.86 -5.46
CA VAL A 61 -4.22 3.30 -5.70
C VAL A 61 -3.46 3.71 -6.96
N LEU A 62 -2.36 3.05 -7.26
CA LEU A 62 -1.55 3.38 -8.43
C LEU A 62 -2.24 3.05 -9.76
N GLN A 63 -3.24 2.16 -9.74
CA GLN A 63 -4.00 1.77 -10.92
C GLN A 63 -5.30 2.56 -11.09
N ARG A 64 -5.66 3.41 -10.14
CA ARG A 64 -6.91 4.18 -10.20
C ARG A 64 -6.85 5.37 -11.13
N HIS A 65 -5.66 5.80 -11.47
CA HIS A 65 -5.43 7.00 -12.28
C HIS A 65 -4.51 6.71 -13.43
N GLU A 66 -4.72 7.39 -14.54
CA GLU A 66 -3.77 7.39 -15.64
C GLU A 66 -2.45 7.98 -15.12
N ASN A 67 -1.33 7.34 -15.44
CA ASN A 67 -0.02 7.70 -14.88
C ASN A 67 -0.08 7.76 -13.35
N GLY A 68 -0.57 6.66 -12.75
CA GLY A 68 -0.88 6.62 -11.31
C GLY A 68 0.28 6.96 -10.39
N GLU A 69 1.52 6.54 -10.73
CA GLU A 69 2.69 6.90 -9.91
C GLU A 69 2.89 8.41 -9.88
N ASP A 70 2.76 9.06 -11.02
CA ASP A 70 2.88 10.51 -11.16
C ASP A 70 1.75 11.22 -10.42
N TRP A 71 0.53 10.74 -10.61
CA TRP A 71 -0.65 11.31 -9.98
C TRP A 71 -0.54 11.24 -8.45
N VAL A 72 -0.18 10.07 -7.92
CA VAL A 72 -0.04 9.86 -6.47
C VAL A 72 1.10 10.70 -5.93
N SER A 73 2.23 10.76 -6.66
CA SER A 73 3.37 11.58 -6.24
C SER A 73 3.01 13.04 -6.10
N ARG A 74 2.28 13.59 -7.10
CA ARG A 74 1.82 14.99 -7.04
C ARG A 74 0.85 15.20 -5.89
N PHE A 75 -0.03 14.24 -5.66
CA PHE A 75 -1.00 14.36 -4.58
C PHE A 75 -0.33 14.31 -3.21
N ILE A 76 0.68 13.47 -3.03
CA ILE A 76 1.44 13.43 -1.77
C ILE A 76 2.20 14.73 -1.53
N GLN A 77 2.86 15.25 -2.56
CA GLN A 77 3.72 16.43 -2.42
C GLN A 77 2.96 17.75 -2.40
N HIS A 78 1.87 17.83 -3.15
CA HIS A 78 1.12 19.08 -3.32
C HIS A 78 -0.38 18.80 -3.34
N PRO A 79 -0.94 18.22 -2.27
CA PRO A 79 -2.36 17.87 -2.26
C PRO A 79 -3.27 19.08 -2.47
N GLU A 80 -2.89 20.24 -1.96
CA GLU A 80 -3.69 21.46 -2.06
C GLU A 80 -3.90 21.91 -3.51
N THR A 81 -3.00 21.59 -4.40
CA THR A 81 -3.14 21.94 -5.82
C THR A 81 -4.18 21.07 -6.53
N MET A 82 -4.62 19.99 -5.87
CA MET A 82 -5.49 18.99 -6.47
C MET A 82 -6.87 18.90 -5.81
N TYR A 83 -7.13 19.73 -4.81
CA TYR A 83 -8.41 19.67 -4.06
C TYR A 83 -9.63 19.94 -4.95
N GLU A 84 -9.48 20.70 -6.01
CA GLU A 84 -10.57 21.00 -6.92
C GLU A 84 -10.71 20.00 -8.07
N GLU A 85 -9.77 19.07 -8.18
CA GLU A 85 -9.90 18.00 -9.17
C GLU A 85 -11.13 17.15 -8.83
N PRO A 86 -11.96 16.77 -9.81
CA PRO A 86 -13.24 16.09 -9.53
C PRO A 86 -13.13 14.84 -8.66
N TYR A 87 -12.13 14.00 -8.91
CA TYR A 87 -11.93 12.78 -8.10
C TYR A 87 -11.60 13.14 -6.65
N VAL A 88 -10.65 14.05 -6.45
CA VAL A 88 -10.21 14.46 -5.11
C VAL A 88 -11.35 15.16 -4.39
N LYS A 89 -12.07 16.03 -5.08
CA LYS A 89 -13.23 16.71 -4.52
C LYS A 89 -14.30 15.73 -4.05
N GLY A 90 -14.55 14.69 -4.84
CA GLY A 90 -15.48 13.62 -4.46
C GLY A 90 -15.02 12.88 -3.22
N MET A 91 -13.72 12.62 -3.09
CA MET A 91 -13.16 11.98 -1.91
C MET A 91 -13.27 12.87 -0.67
N ILE A 92 -13.02 14.16 -0.82
CA ILE A 92 -13.18 15.11 0.28
C ILE A 92 -14.64 15.16 0.73
N ASP A 93 -15.56 15.16 -0.20
CA ASP A 93 -17.00 15.16 0.12
C ASP A 93 -17.41 13.87 0.84
N TYR A 94 -16.85 12.75 0.46
CA TYR A 94 -17.16 11.46 1.08
C TYR A 94 -16.55 11.34 2.47
N PHE A 95 -15.25 11.59 2.59
CA PHE A 95 -14.53 11.40 3.85
C PHE A 95 -14.63 12.59 4.80
N LYS A 96 -15.06 13.76 4.31
CA LYS A 96 -15.17 14.99 5.08
C LYS A 96 -13.85 15.48 5.65
N ILE A 97 -12.75 15.14 4.99
CA ILE A 97 -11.41 15.55 5.40
C ILE A 97 -10.55 15.75 4.16
N LYS A 98 -9.66 16.70 4.23
CA LYS A 98 -8.65 16.92 3.19
C LYS A 98 -7.34 16.30 3.63
N MET A 99 -6.70 15.55 2.75
CA MET A 99 -5.37 15.04 3.01
C MET A 99 -4.41 16.23 3.09
N PRO A 100 -3.73 16.43 4.23
CA PRO A 100 -2.85 17.57 4.37
C PRO A 100 -1.51 17.36 3.68
N ASP A 101 -0.82 18.47 3.38
CA ASP A 101 0.56 18.44 2.95
C ASP A 101 1.44 18.01 4.11
N GLN A 102 2.18 16.93 3.94
CA GLN A 102 3.08 16.39 4.96
C GLN A 102 4.53 16.82 4.74
N ASP A 103 4.76 17.77 3.83
CA ASP A 103 6.09 18.28 3.50
C ASP A 103 7.07 17.15 3.12
N MET A 104 6.57 16.21 2.33
CA MET A 104 7.37 15.09 1.85
C MET A 104 8.34 15.51 0.75
N SER A 105 9.59 15.10 0.88
CA SER A 105 10.56 15.31 -0.18
C SER A 105 10.25 14.43 -1.40
N GLU A 106 10.86 14.78 -2.52
CA GLU A 106 10.74 13.96 -3.73
C GLU A 106 11.25 12.54 -3.50
N LYS A 107 12.38 12.42 -2.77
CA LYS A 107 12.96 11.12 -2.46
C LYS A 107 12.03 10.28 -1.57
N GLU A 108 11.50 10.87 -0.52
CA GLU A 108 10.56 10.18 0.37
C GLU A 108 9.32 9.76 -0.39
N THR A 109 8.82 10.61 -1.26
CA THR A 109 7.67 10.31 -2.10
C THR A 109 7.94 9.12 -3.03
N LYS A 110 9.10 9.09 -3.67
CA LYS A 110 9.49 7.95 -4.51
C LYS A 110 9.57 6.65 -3.71
N ASP A 111 10.11 6.71 -2.51
CA ASP A 111 10.19 5.55 -1.63
C ASP A 111 8.78 5.07 -1.22
N ILE A 112 7.87 6.00 -0.93
CA ILE A 112 6.48 5.68 -0.63
C ILE A 112 5.80 5.01 -1.84
N ILE A 113 6.06 5.47 -3.05
CA ILE A 113 5.54 4.82 -4.26
C ILE A 113 6.02 3.36 -4.34
N GLU A 114 7.28 3.10 -4.03
CA GLU A 114 7.79 1.73 -4.02
C GLU A 114 7.12 0.88 -2.93
N TYR A 115 6.82 1.47 -1.79
CA TYR A 115 6.05 0.79 -0.75
C TYR A 115 4.62 0.47 -1.23
N LEU A 116 3.96 1.40 -1.90
CA LEU A 116 2.63 1.17 -2.46
C LEU A 116 2.63 0.08 -3.53
N LYS A 117 3.68 -0.01 -4.33
CA LYS A 117 3.85 -1.12 -5.28
C LYS A 117 3.96 -2.45 -4.56
N TRP A 118 4.75 -2.49 -3.50
CA TRP A 118 4.89 -3.69 -2.68
C TRP A 118 3.56 -4.10 -2.06
N ILE A 119 2.76 -3.15 -1.58
CA ILE A 119 1.42 -3.42 -1.08
C ILE A 119 0.58 -4.10 -2.15
N ASP A 120 0.60 -3.58 -3.38
CA ASP A 120 -0.19 -4.15 -4.48
C ASP A 120 0.23 -5.57 -4.83
N GLU A 121 1.53 -5.85 -4.81
CA GLU A 121 2.06 -7.19 -5.03
C GLU A 121 1.62 -8.17 -3.95
N ASN A 122 1.29 -7.68 -2.77
CA ASN A 122 0.91 -8.47 -1.61
C ASN A 122 -0.50 -8.16 -1.13
N ALA A 123 -1.36 -7.69 -2.02
CA ALA A 123 -2.71 -7.23 -1.69
C ALA A 123 -3.56 -8.29 -0.98
N ASN A 124 -3.29 -9.55 -1.22
CA ASN A 124 -3.99 -10.67 -0.58
C ASN A 124 -3.68 -10.82 0.91
N LEU A 125 -2.73 -10.05 1.44
CA LEU A 125 -2.35 -10.08 2.86
C LEU A 125 -3.06 -9.01 3.70
N PHE A 126 -3.78 -8.11 3.04
CA PHE A 126 -4.39 -6.96 3.70
C PHE A 126 -5.90 -6.97 3.63
#